data_f04982a46ae39cdfc579c00bedb172db
#
_entry.id   f04982a46ae39cdfc579c00bedb172db
#
_cell.length_a   1.000
_cell.length_b   1.000
_cell.length_c   1.000
_cell.angle_alpha   90.00
_cell.angle_beta   90.00
_cell.angle_gamma   90.00
#
_symmetry.space_group_name_H-M   'P 1'
#
loop_
_entity.id
_entity.type
_entity.pdbx_description
1 polymer ?
#
loop_
_entity_poly.entity_id
_entity_poly.type
_entity_poly.pdbx_seq_one_letter_code
_entity_poly.pdbx_strand_id
1 'polypeptide(L)'
;YNKPPLNDERSAKIYDSYLKMLDPARMYFTAGDIAEFDRWRNRFDDFLKSGDLDPGFVIYKRHLDRLKGRLDYALAMLDKGVDKIDFSVDESLLIDREKAPWAKDTAELDDLWRKKVKDEVLRLKITGKDDKAIQEQLTKRYKNQLSRLKQTRSEDIFQAYINAFAQSYDPHTQYLSPDNAENFDINMSLSLEGIGAVLQSDNDYVKVVRLVPAGPAAKSKQIATSDKIIGVAQGKGEMVDVVGWRLDEVVKLIRGPKGS
;
A
#
# COMPACT_ATOMS: atom_id res chain seq x y z
N TYR A 1 -12.04 -21.13 -26.11
CA TYR A 1 -11.96 -20.25 -24.95
C TYR A 1 -13.36 -20.08 -24.36
N ASN A 2 -13.63 -20.82 -23.29
CA ASN A 2 -14.93 -20.78 -22.64
C ASN A 2 -14.93 -19.59 -21.66
N LYS A 3 -15.59 -18.47 -22.01
CA LYS A 3 -15.77 -17.34 -21.10
C LYS A 3 -16.89 -17.68 -20.10
N PRO A 4 -16.59 -17.94 -18.84
CA PRO A 4 -17.65 -18.13 -17.84
C PRO A 4 -18.50 -16.85 -17.75
N PRO A 5 -19.81 -16.97 -17.53
CA PRO A 5 -20.71 -15.81 -17.48
C PRO A 5 -20.38 -14.88 -16.30
N LEU A 6 -20.62 -13.61 -16.50
CA LEU A 6 -20.63 -12.61 -15.43
C LEU A 6 -22.05 -12.61 -14.82
N ASN A 7 -22.20 -13.28 -13.69
CA ASN A 7 -23.45 -13.54 -12.98
C ASN A 7 -23.23 -13.47 -11.45
N ASP A 8 -24.28 -13.72 -10.67
CA ASP A 8 -24.26 -13.69 -9.21
C ASP A 8 -23.14 -14.57 -8.59
N GLU A 9 -22.89 -15.76 -9.15
CA GLU A 9 -21.82 -16.64 -8.68
C GLU A 9 -20.44 -15.97 -8.88
N ARG A 10 -20.26 -15.34 -10.04
CA ARG A 10 -19.03 -14.58 -10.32
C ARG A 10 -18.95 -13.35 -9.45
N SER A 11 -20.07 -12.66 -9.24
CA SER A 11 -20.20 -11.53 -8.33
C SER A 11 -19.69 -11.86 -6.93
N ALA A 12 -20.16 -12.98 -6.36
CA ALA A 12 -19.70 -13.44 -5.05
C ALA A 12 -18.18 -13.70 -5.01
N LYS A 13 -17.61 -14.29 -6.07
CA LYS A 13 -16.15 -14.51 -6.17
C LYS A 13 -15.37 -13.19 -6.24
N ILE A 14 -15.86 -12.20 -7.01
CA ILE A 14 -15.26 -10.87 -7.08
C ILE A 14 -15.28 -10.21 -5.70
N TYR A 15 -16.42 -10.23 -5.02
CA TYR A 15 -16.58 -9.68 -3.68
C TYR A 15 -15.62 -10.31 -2.68
N ASP A 16 -15.56 -11.64 -2.60
CA ASP A 16 -14.69 -12.35 -1.68
C ASP A 16 -13.19 -12.08 -1.98
N SER A 17 -12.82 -12.05 -3.26
CA SER A 17 -11.46 -11.72 -3.69
C SER A 17 -11.09 -10.30 -3.35
N TYR A 18 -12.02 -9.35 -3.51
CA TYR A 18 -11.79 -7.95 -3.19
C TYR A 18 -11.59 -7.73 -1.69
N LEU A 19 -12.44 -8.31 -0.84
CA LEU A 19 -12.25 -8.26 0.61
C LEU A 19 -10.93 -8.93 1.04
N LYS A 20 -10.59 -10.07 0.46
CA LYS A 20 -9.33 -10.76 0.75
C LYS A 20 -8.11 -9.93 0.32
N MET A 21 -8.20 -9.21 -0.79
CA MET A 21 -7.13 -8.31 -1.26
C MET A 21 -6.92 -7.14 -0.29
N LEU A 22 -8.00 -6.55 0.22
CA LEU A 22 -7.96 -5.40 1.11
C LEU A 22 -7.56 -5.79 2.55
N ASP A 23 -8.05 -6.91 3.05
CA ASP A 23 -7.82 -7.35 4.43
C ASP A 23 -7.58 -8.87 4.52
N PRO A 24 -6.45 -9.36 3.99
CA PRO A 24 -6.15 -10.80 3.93
C PRO A 24 -6.05 -11.45 5.32
N ALA A 25 -5.65 -10.70 6.33
CA ALA A 25 -5.47 -11.17 7.70
C ALA A 25 -6.66 -10.84 8.62
N ARG A 26 -7.72 -10.23 8.09
CA ARG A 26 -8.91 -9.81 8.85
C ARG A 26 -8.55 -9.00 10.09
N MET A 27 -7.76 -7.96 9.88
CA MET A 27 -7.22 -7.09 10.92
C MET A 27 -7.73 -5.64 10.86
N TYR A 28 -8.56 -5.32 9.87
CA TYR A 28 -9.05 -3.96 9.65
C TYR A 28 -10.57 -3.88 9.71
N PHE A 29 -11.28 -4.69 8.92
CA PHE A 29 -12.74 -4.70 8.93
C PHE A 29 -13.31 -5.35 10.18
N THR A 30 -14.47 -4.85 10.61
CA THR A 30 -15.32 -5.50 11.61
C THR A 30 -16.38 -6.37 10.95
N ALA A 31 -16.99 -7.28 11.71
CA ALA A 31 -18.15 -8.04 11.26
C ALA A 31 -19.31 -7.14 10.83
N GLY A 32 -19.46 -5.97 11.47
CA GLY A 32 -20.46 -4.96 11.08
C GLY A 32 -20.19 -4.36 9.70
N ASP A 33 -18.91 -4.09 9.36
CA ASP A 33 -18.55 -3.61 8.02
C ASP A 33 -18.91 -4.67 6.96
N ILE A 34 -18.58 -5.93 7.22
CA ILE A 34 -18.88 -7.04 6.30
C ILE A 34 -20.39 -7.21 6.11
N ALA A 35 -21.17 -7.17 7.20
CA ALA A 35 -22.62 -7.27 7.13
C ALA A 35 -23.25 -6.11 6.31
N GLU A 36 -22.66 -4.90 6.40
CA GLU A 36 -23.06 -3.77 5.55
C GLU A 36 -22.77 -4.03 4.06
N PHE A 37 -21.62 -4.63 3.73
CA PHE A 37 -21.18 -4.88 2.36
C PHE A 37 -21.87 -6.09 1.73
N ASP A 38 -22.33 -7.07 2.51
CA ASP A 38 -22.94 -8.31 2.03
C ASP A 38 -24.17 -8.08 1.14
N ARG A 39 -24.85 -6.93 1.29
CA ARG A 39 -25.94 -6.51 0.39
C ARG A 39 -25.50 -6.39 -1.08
N TRP A 40 -24.20 -6.24 -1.34
CA TRP A 40 -23.64 -6.12 -2.69
C TRP A 40 -23.03 -7.41 -3.22
N ARG A 41 -22.91 -8.45 -2.38
CA ARG A 41 -22.18 -9.69 -2.69
C ARG A 41 -22.57 -10.31 -4.03
N ASN A 42 -23.87 -10.34 -4.34
CA ASN A 42 -24.40 -10.93 -5.56
C ASN A 42 -24.78 -9.87 -6.63
N ARG A 43 -24.22 -8.66 -6.54
CA ARG A 43 -24.55 -7.54 -7.42
C ARG A 43 -23.34 -6.89 -8.08
N PHE A 44 -22.14 -7.37 -7.84
CA PHE A 44 -20.93 -6.82 -8.48
C PHE A 44 -20.95 -6.99 -10.00
N ASP A 45 -21.59 -8.04 -10.50
CA ASP A 45 -21.77 -8.23 -11.93
C ASP A 45 -22.71 -7.17 -12.54
N ASP A 46 -23.78 -6.79 -11.85
CA ASP A 46 -24.69 -5.72 -12.28
C ASP A 46 -23.99 -4.36 -12.28
N PHE A 47 -23.23 -4.05 -11.23
CA PHE A 47 -22.47 -2.82 -11.13
C PHE A 47 -21.42 -2.72 -12.23
N LEU A 48 -20.67 -3.78 -12.49
CA LEU A 48 -19.68 -3.81 -13.57
C LEU A 48 -20.32 -3.68 -14.96
N LYS A 49 -21.48 -4.31 -15.19
CA LYS A 49 -22.22 -4.19 -16.47
C LYS A 49 -22.77 -2.78 -16.69
N SER A 50 -23.18 -2.11 -15.62
CA SER A 50 -23.73 -0.74 -15.69
C SER A 50 -22.63 0.35 -15.62
N GLY A 51 -21.40 -0.01 -15.27
CA GLY A 51 -20.33 0.95 -15.02
C GLY A 51 -20.45 1.67 -13.68
N ASP A 52 -21.24 1.16 -12.75
CA ASP A 52 -21.36 1.67 -11.39
C ASP A 52 -20.15 1.18 -10.56
N LEU A 53 -19.29 2.10 -10.16
CA LEU A 53 -18.08 1.81 -9.39
C LEU A 53 -18.25 2.09 -7.89
N ASP A 54 -19.34 2.72 -7.48
CA ASP A 54 -19.55 3.21 -6.11
C ASP A 54 -19.38 2.12 -5.04
N PRO A 55 -19.92 0.90 -5.18
CA PRO A 55 -19.76 -0.14 -4.18
C PRO A 55 -18.29 -0.52 -3.92
N GLY A 56 -17.50 -0.64 -4.98
CA GLY A 56 -16.05 -0.91 -4.86
C GLY A 56 -15.33 0.23 -4.15
N PHE A 57 -15.65 1.47 -4.49
CA PHE A 57 -15.07 2.65 -3.85
C PHE A 57 -15.49 2.80 -2.38
N VAL A 58 -16.74 2.50 -2.03
CA VAL A 58 -17.22 2.55 -0.64
C VAL A 58 -16.48 1.55 0.23
N ILE A 59 -16.32 0.30 -0.23
CA ILE A 59 -15.57 -0.73 0.49
C ILE A 59 -14.11 -0.30 0.68
N TYR A 60 -13.45 0.21 -0.38
CA TYR A 60 -12.06 0.63 -0.29
C TYR A 60 -11.87 1.83 0.66
N LYS A 61 -12.73 2.84 0.58
CA LYS A 61 -12.70 3.99 1.50
C LYS A 61 -12.87 3.53 2.95
N ARG A 62 -13.80 2.62 3.23
CA ARG A 62 -13.94 2.03 4.56
C ARG A 62 -12.66 1.32 5.02
N HIS A 63 -11.99 0.60 4.11
CA HIS A 63 -10.69 -0.02 4.40
C HIS A 63 -9.64 1.05 4.78
N LEU A 64 -9.54 2.16 4.03
CA LEU A 64 -8.61 3.24 4.35
C LEU A 64 -8.89 3.85 5.72
N ASP A 65 -10.16 4.09 6.07
CA ASP A 65 -10.55 4.64 7.37
C ASP A 65 -10.21 3.67 8.51
N ARG A 66 -10.47 2.38 8.32
CA ARG A 66 -10.11 1.34 9.29
C ARG A 66 -8.60 1.22 9.47
N LEU A 67 -7.86 1.16 8.36
CA LEU A 67 -6.39 1.11 8.38
C LEU A 67 -5.80 2.33 9.09
N LYS A 68 -6.29 3.54 8.77
CA LYS A 68 -5.88 4.77 9.46
C LYS A 68 -6.11 4.66 10.97
N GLY A 69 -7.31 4.27 11.39
CA GLY A 69 -7.63 4.11 12.82
C GLY A 69 -6.72 3.11 13.52
N ARG A 70 -6.34 2.03 12.84
CA ARG A 70 -5.41 1.02 13.41
C ARG A 70 -3.98 1.55 13.54
N LEU A 71 -3.50 2.31 12.56
CA LEU A 71 -2.18 2.94 12.62
C LEU A 71 -2.12 4.02 13.70
N ASP A 72 -3.18 4.83 13.83
CA ASP A 72 -3.29 5.82 14.90
C ASP A 72 -3.30 5.14 16.30
N TYR A 73 -4.02 4.04 16.46
CA TYR A 73 -4.02 3.24 17.69
C TYR A 73 -2.63 2.72 18.04
N ALA A 74 -1.92 2.15 17.07
CA ALA A 74 -0.56 1.63 17.27
C ALA A 74 0.42 2.75 17.65
N LEU A 75 0.33 3.91 17.00
CA LEU A 75 1.14 5.08 17.34
C LEU A 75 0.85 5.57 18.76
N ALA A 76 -0.43 5.70 19.14
CA ALA A 76 -0.81 6.11 20.48
C ALA A 76 -0.35 5.11 21.56
N MET A 77 -0.27 3.83 21.24
CA MET A 77 0.29 2.82 22.14
C MET A 77 1.80 2.99 22.30
N LEU A 78 2.54 3.22 21.20
CA LEU A 78 3.99 3.46 21.24
C LEU A 78 4.33 4.78 21.95
N ASP A 79 3.53 5.82 21.78
CA ASP A 79 3.74 7.13 22.44
C ASP A 79 3.65 7.05 23.98
N LYS A 80 2.93 6.05 24.52
CA LYS A 80 2.92 5.79 25.97
C LYS A 80 4.23 5.19 26.47
N GLY A 81 5.08 4.70 25.57
CA GLY A 81 6.35 4.08 25.88
C GLY A 81 6.34 2.56 25.74
N VAL A 82 7.40 2.03 25.13
CA VAL A 82 7.62 0.58 24.97
C VAL A 82 7.76 -0.12 26.32
N ASP A 83 8.29 0.56 27.32
CA ASP A 83 8.44 0.12 28.72
C ASP A 83 7.09 -0.10 29.43
N LYS A 84 6.00 0.46 28.91
CA LYS A 84 4.64 0.30 29.46
C LYS A 84 3.92 -0.95 28.90
N ILE A 85 4.53 -1.63 27.94
CA ILE A 85 3.94 -2.86 27.38
C ILE A 85 4.20 -4.01 28.35
N ASP A 86 3.12 -4.57 28.88
CA ASP A 86 3.17 -5.67 29.84
C ASP A 86 3.42 -7.01 29.13
N PHE A 87 4.59 -7.60 29.36
CA PHE A 87 4.98 -8.92 28.86
C PHE A 87 4.74 -10.05 29.85
N SER A 88 4.27 -9.78 31.05
CA SER A 88 3.98 -10.81 32.07
C SER A 88 2.67 -11.55 31.80
N VAL A 89 1.79 -10.99 31.00
CA VAL A 89 0.51 -11.61 30.63
C VAL A 89 0.76 -12.73 29.62
N ASP A 90 0.35 -13.94 29.95
CA ASP A 90 0.35 -15.11 29.05
C ASP A 90 -0.82 -14.98 28.05
N GLU A 91 -0.50 -14.58 26.85
CA GLU A 91 -1.45 -14.39 25.76
C GLU A 91 -0.87 -14.80 24.42
N SER A 92 -1.72 -15.14 23.46
CA SER A 92 -1.32 -15.56 22.13
C SER A 92 -1.86 -14.64 21.04
N LEU A 93 -1.12 -14.57 19.93
CA LEU A 93 -1.55 -13.92 18.70
C LEU A 93 -1.61 -14.97 17.59
N LEU A 94 -2.80 -15.15 17.00
CA LEU A 94 -2.94 -15.99 15.80
C LEU A 94 -2.25 -15.30 14.62
N ILE A 95 -1.24 -15.95 14.04
CA ILE A 95 -0.45 -15.37 12.93
C ILE A 95 -1.18 -15.58 11.60
N ASP A 96 -1.61 -16.82 11.30
CA ASP A 96 -2.42 -17.11 10.12
C ASP A 96 -3.89 -16.82 10.43
N ARG A 97 -4.35 -15.68 9.94
CA ARG A 97 -5.70 -15.16 10.17
C ARG A 97 -6.58 -15.19 8.92
N GLU A 98 -6.14 -15.76 7.82
CA GLU A 98 -6.91 -15.76 6.57
C GLU A 98 -8.36 -16.29 6.77
N LYS A 99 -8.51 -17.31 7.63
CA LYS A 99 -9.80 -17.94 7.94
C LYS A 99 -10.36 -17.58 9.34
N ALA A 100 -9.70 -16.65 10.05
CA ALA A 100 -10.20 -16.20 11.35
C ALA A 100 -11.56 -15.49 11.19
N PRO A 101 -12.42 -15.46 12.21
CA PRO A 101 -13.62 -14.60 12.15
C PRO A 101 -13.22 -13.13 12.04
N TRP A 102 -14.08 -12.33 11.43
CA TRP A 102 -13.96 -10.87 11.49
C TRP A 102 -14.14 -10.41 12.94
N ALA A 103 -13.37 -9.42 13.36
CA ALA A 103 -13.52 -8.84 14.68
C ALA A 103 -14.95 -8.33 14.86
N LYS A 104 -15.56 -8.64 15.99
CA LYS A 104 -16.95 -8.29 16.29
C LYS A 104 -17.16 -6.78 16.26
N ASP A 105 -16.22 -6.05 16.85
CA ASP A 105 -16.27 -4.60 17.01
C ASP A 105 -14.87 -3.97 17.09
N THR A 106 -14.83 -2.67 17.32
CA THR A 106 -13.58 -1.93 17.45
C THR A 106 -12.77 -2.35 18.67
N ALA A 107 -13.41 -2.77 19.76
CA ALA A 107 -12.70 -3.18 20.97
C ALA A 107 -11.92 -4.49 20.74
N GLU A 108 -12.50 -5.44 20.01
CA GLU A 108 -11.80 -6.66 19.61
C GLU A 108 -10.65 -6.38 18.65
N LEU A 109 -10.81 -5.43 17.71
CA LEU A 109 -9.73 -4.95 16.87
C LEU A 109 -8.63 -4.26 17.69
N ASP A 110 -8.98 -3.49 18.71
CA ASP A 110 -8.02 -2.83 19.58
C ASP A 110 -7.16 -3.86 20.33
N ASP A 111 -7.77 -4.92 20.88
CA ASP A 111 -7.03 -6.01 21.53
C ASP A 111 -6.12 -6.75 20.52
N LEU A 112 -6.62 -7.03 19.34
CA LEU A 112 -5.85 -7.68 18.29
C LEU A 112 -4.63 -6.82 17.90
N TRP A 113 -4.80 -5.50 17.74
CA TRP A 113 -3.71 -4.60 17.40
C TRP A 113 -2.76 -4.35 18.57
N ARG A 114 -3.27 -4.36 19.80
CA ARG A 114 -2.44 -4.35 21.01
C ARG A 114 -1.47 -5.54 21.02
N LYS A 115 -1.99 -6.74 20.77
CA LYS A 115 -1.19 -7.97 20.69
C LYS A 115 -0.19 -7.92 19.52
N LYS A 116 -0.62 -7.38 18.36
CA LYS A 116 0.26 -7.19 17.21
C LYS A 116 1.43 -6.27 17.52
N VAL A 117 1.18 -5.11 18.13
CA VAL A 117 2.25 -4.16 18.52
C VAL A 117 3.16 -4.79 19.56
N LYS A 118 2.60 -5.50 20.56
CA LYS A 118 3.36 -6.25 21.57
C LYS A 118 4.27 -7.31 20.91
N ASP A 119 3.79 -8.09 19.95
CA ASP A 119 4.59 -9.07 19.21
C ASP A 119 5.72 -8.39 18.42
N GLU A 120 5.45 -7.29 17.72
CA GLU A 120 6.49 -6.55 17.00
C GLU A 120 7.58 -6.00 17.94
N VAL A 121 7.20 -5.48 19.09
CA VAL A 121 8.14 -5.03 20.14
C VAL A 121 8.96 -6.21 20.67
N LEU A 122 8.31 -7.33 21.00
CA LEU A 122 8.96 -8.52 21.52
C LEU A 122 10.02 -9.05 20.54
N ARG A 123 9.67 -9.15 19.25
CA ARG A 123 10.60 -9.58 18.21
C ARG A 123 11.84 -8.68 18.14
N LEU A 124 11.68 -7.38 18.27
CA LEU A 124 12.80 -6.44 18.26
C LEU A 124 13.62 -6.52 19.55
N LYS A 125 13.01 -6.73 20.72
CA LYS A 125 13.73 -6.99 22.00
C LYS A 125 14.58 -8.25 21.92
N ILE A 126 14.08 -9.33 21.34
CA ILE A 126 14.83 -10.59 21.14
C ILE A 126 16.06 -10.37 20.25
N THR A 127 16.03 -9.41 19.32
CA THR A 127 17.22 -9.05 18.52
C THR A 127 18.21 -8.14 19.25
N GLY A 128 17.99 -7.84 20.53
CA GLY A 128 18.89 -7.08 21.38
C GLY A 128 18.75 -5.56 21.26
N LYS A 129 17.66 -5.05 20.66
CA LYS A 129 17.40 -3.60 20.60
C LYS A 129 16.89 -3.07 21.93
N ASP A 130 17.31 -1.87 22.30
CA ASP A 130 16.76 -1.16 23.44
C ASP A 130 15.38 -0.54 23.14
N ASP A 131 14.67 -0.15 24.20
CA ASP A 131 13.29 0.34 24.09
C ASP A 131 13.19 1.62 23.26
N LYS A 132 14.18 2.52 23.32
CA LYS A 132 14.21 3.75 22.55
C LYS A 132 14.35 3.47 21.06
N ALA A 133 15.30 2.63 20.68
CA ALA A 133 15.50 2.22 19.28
C ALA A 133 14.26 1.50 18.72
N ILE A 134 13.59 0.67 19.53
CA ILE A 134 12.36 -0.02 19.16
C ILE A 134 11.24 1.00 18.90
N GLN A 135 11.03 1.92 19.84
CA GLN A 135 10.03 2.97 19.73
C GLN A 135 10.22 3.82 18.48
N GLU A 136 11.45 4.31 18.26
CA GLU A 136 11.80 5.10 17.07
C GLU A 136 11.54 4.31 15.78
N GLN A 137 11.96 3.05 15.71
CA GLN A 137 11.82 2.22 14.53
C GLN A 137 10.35 1.93 14.21
N LEU A 138 9.53 1.53 15.19
CA LEU A 138 8.12 1.21 14.98
C LEU A 138 7.30 2.46 14.70
N THR A 139 7.55 3.57 15.41
CA THR A 139 6.91 4.85 15.14
C THR A 139 7.18 5.31 13.71
N LYS A 140 8.43 5.24 13.25
CA LYS A 140 8.79 5.56 11.86
C LYS A 140 8.06 4.66 10.87
N ARG A 141 7.99 3.34 11.14
CA ARG A 141 7.29 2.37 10.28
C ARG A 141 5.81 2.71 10.12
N TYR A 142 5.10 2.97 11.23
CA TYR A 142 3.67 3.29 11.20
C TYR A 142 3.38 4.67 10.60
N LYS A 143 4.21 5.69 10.87
CA LYS A 143 4.10 7.00 10.22
C LYS A 143 4.29 6.90 8.71
N ASN A 144 5.24 6.10 8.23
CA ASN A 144 5.43 5.86 6.80
C ASN A 144 4.22 5.16 6.16
N GLN A 145 3.56 4.24 6.87
CA GLN A 145 2.33 3.63 6.38
C GLN A 145 1.19 4.66 6.30
N LEU A 146 1.04 5.55 7.30
CA LEU A 146 0.08 6.65 7.27
C LEU A 146 0.33 7.62 6.11
N SER A 147 1.60 7.95 5.84
CA SER A 147 1.97 8.82 4.71
C SER A 147 1.55 8.19 3.38
N ARG A 148 1.86 6.90 3.18
CA ARG A 148 1.44 6.17 1.96
C ARG A 148 -0.08 6.10 1.81
N LEU A 149 -0.80 5.91 2.90
CA LEU A 149 -2.27 5.87 2.88
C LEU A 149 -2.86 7.19 2.38
N LYS A 150 -2.29 8.34 2.81
CA LYS A 150 -2.72 9.66 2.34
C LYS A 150 -2.46 9.89 0.85
N GLN A 151 -1.55 9.14 0.25
CA GLN A 151 -1.19 9.23 -1.17
C GLN A 151 -2.06 8.33 -2.07
N THR A 152 -3.04 7.60 -1.50
CA THR A 152 -3.96 6.76 -2.29
C THR A 152 -4.85 7.62 -3.17
N ARG A 153 -4.91 7.28 -4.45
CA ARG A 153 -5.71 7.98 -5.47
C ARG A 153 -6.91 7.14 -5.91
N SER A 154 -7.87 7.80 -6.54
CA SER A 154 -9.04 7.12 -7.13
C SER A 154 -8.64 6.03 -8.13
N GLU A 155 -7.53 6.22 -8.86
CA GLU A 155 -7.01 5.24 -9.80
C GLU A 155 -6.45 3.99 -9.14
N ASP A 156 -5.81 4.13 -7.96
CA ASP A 156 -5.35 2.99 -7.16
C ASP A 156 -6.55 2.16 -6.69
N ILE A 157 -7.64 2.82 -6.29
CA ILE A 157 -8.91 2.19 -5.88
C ILE A 157 -9.54 1.46 -7.06
N PHE A 158 -9.65 2.13 -8.21
CA PHE A 158 -10.18 1.55 -9.44
C PHE A 158 -9.37 0.31 -9.85
N GLN A 159 -8.04 0.42 -9.88
CA GLN A 159 -7.16 -0.70 -10.23
C GLN A 159 -7.37 -1.90 -9.30
N ALA A 160 -7.47 -1.67 -7.99
CA ALA A 160 -7.72 -2.74 -7.02
C ALA A 160 -9.07 -3.42 -7.27
N TYR A 161 -10.14 -2.64 -7.49
CA TYR A 161 -11.47 -3.17 -7.75
C TYR A 161 -11.54 -3.96 -9.06
N ILE A 162 -11.01 -3.39 -10.16
CA ILE A 162 -11.00 -4.07 -11.46
C ILE A 162 -10.10 -5.30 -11.46
N ASN A 163 -9.04 -5.32 -10.66
CA ASN A 163 -8.20 -6.51 -10.53
C ASN A 163 -8.90 -7.64 -9.78
N ALA A 164 -9.75 -7.37 -8.79
CA ALA A 164 -10.60 -8.40 -8.20
C ALA A 164 -11.54 -9.04 -9.23
N PHE A 165 -12.08 -8.23 -10.17
CA PHE A 165 -12.87 -8.72 -11.30
C PHE A 165 -12.02 -9.54 -12.29
N ALA A 166 -10.90 -9.01 -12.77
CA ALA A 166 -10.05 -9.66 -13.76
C ALA A 166 -9.54 -11.03 -13.27
N GLN A 167 -9.04 -11.07 -12.03
CA GLN A 167 -8.54 -12.29 -11.39
C GLN A 167 -9.63 -13.32 -11.09
N SER A 168 -10.90 -12.92 -11.06
CA SER A 168 -12.02 -13.87 -10.95
C SER A 168 -12.16 -14.77 -12.20
N TYR A 169 -11.62 -14.37 -13.33
CA TYR A 169 -11.57 -15.14 -14.57
C TYR A 169 -10.29 -15.94 -14.72
N ASP A 170 -9.16 -15.29 -14.44
CA ASP A 170 -7.84 -15.90 -14.53
C ASP A 170 -6.91 -15.20 -13.53
N PRO A 171 -6.25 -15.93 -12.61
CA PRO A 171 -5.37 -15.35 -11.59
C PRO A 171 -4.16 -14.61 -12.18
N HIS A 172 -3.82 -14.84 -13.44
CA HIS A 172 -2.71 -14.18 -14.14
C HIS A 172 -3.15 -12.93 -14.92
N THR A 173 -4.46 -12.69 -15.04
CA THR A 173 -5.01 -11.51 -15.71
C THR A 173 -5.07 -10.36 -14.74
N GLN A 174 -4.49 -9.22 -15.12
CA GLN A 174 -4.57 -7.98 -14.35
C GLN A 174 -4.79 -6.77 -15.22
N TYR A 175 -5.49 -5.80 -14.69
CA TYR A 175 -5.56 -4.44 -15.21
C TYR A 175 -4.37 -3.64 -14.66
N LEU A 176 -3.72 -2.92 -15.53
CA LEU A 176 -2.71 -1.93 -15.15
C LEU A 176 -3.27 -0.54 -15.45
N SER A 177 -3.14 0.38 -14.51
CA SER A 177 -3.39 1.80 -14.79
C SER A 177 -2.46 2.29 -15.90
N PRO A 178 -2.77 3.36 -16.62
CA PRO A 178 -1.91 3.90 -17.68
C PRO A 178 -0.46 4.06 -17.23
N ASP A 179 -0.26 4.59 -16.03
CA ASP A 179 1.07 4.78 -15.45
C ASP A 179 1.80 3.46 -15.18
N ASN A 180 1.08 2.47 -14.65
CA ASN A 180 1.64 1.15 -14.40
C ASN A 180 1.87 0.36 -15.70
N ALA A 181 1.04 0.55 -16.72
CA ALA A 181 1.23 -0.02 -18.05
C ALA A 181 2.49 0.53 -18.72
N GLU A 182 2.69 1.86 -18.67
CA GLU A 182 3.92 2.48 -19.19
C GLU A 182 5.17 1.93 -18.48
N ASN A 183 5.14 1.82 -17.15
CA ASN A 183 6.25 1.24 -16.39
C ASN A 183 6.48 -0.23 -16.73
N PHE A 184 5.41 -1.00 -16.99
CA PHE A 184 5.50 -2.38 -17.42
C PHE A 184 6.16 -2.49 -18.81
N ASP A 185 5.72 -1.68 -19.76
CA ASP A 185 6.28 -1.65 -21.13
C ASP A 185 7.76 -1.26 -21.13
N ILE A 186 8.16 -0.29 -20.31
CA ILE A 186 9.56 0.11 -20.13
C ILE A 186 10.38 -1.06 -19.58
N ASN A 187 9.88 -1.78 -18.59
CA ASN A 187 10.58 -2.93 -18.03
C ASN A 187 10.69 -4.09 -19.03
N MET A 188 9.67 -4.29 -19.85
CA MET A 188 9.66 -5.35 -20.87
C MET A 188 10.51 -5.02 -22.09
N SER A 189 10.58 -3.76 -22.50
CA SER A 189 11.37 -3.32 -23.65
C SER A 189 12.87 -3.33 -23.40
N LEU A 190 13.32 -3.53 -22.15
CA LEU A 190 14.72 -3.47 -21.71
C LEU A 190 15.43 -2.15 -22.10
N SER A 191 14.69 -1.15 -22.56
CA SER A 191 15.19 0.18 -22.87
C SER A 191 14.81 1.14 -21.75
N LEU A 192 15.76 1.43 -20.86
CA LEU A 192 15.56 2.39 -19.78
C LEU A 192 15.96 3.78 -20.27
N GLU A 193 14.97 4.60 -20.60
CA GLU A 193 15.18 6.03 -20.84
C GLU A 193 15.06 6.79 -19.52
N GLY A 194 15.99 7.67 -19.22
CA GLY A 194 16.03 8.45 -18.00
C GLY A 194 17.45 8.79 -17.55
N ILE A 195 17.60 9.40 -16.40
CA ILE A 195 18.90 9.87 -15.87
C ILE A 195 19.87 8.74 -15.50
N GLY A 196 19.44 7.49 -15.51
CA GLY A 196 20.30 6.35 -15.11
C GLY A 196 20.54 6.30 -13.60
N ALA A 197 19.51 6.51 -12.80
CA ALA A 197 19.52 6.36 -11.34
C ALA A 197 18.41 5.40 -10.89
N VAL A 198 18.72 4.56 -9.90
CA VAL A 198 17.72 3.76 -9.17
C VAL A 198 17.26 4.58 -7.97
N LEU A 199 15.97 4.83 -7.92
CA LEU A 199 15.33 5.70 -6.94
C LEU A 199 14.44 4.87 -5.99
N GLN A 200 14.32 5.33 -4.75
CA GLN A 200 13.47 4.72 -3.73
C GLN A 200 12.83 5.80 -2.85
N SER A 201 11.62 5.58 -2.38
CA SER A 201 11.03 6.43 -1.33
C SER A 201 11.78 6.24 -0.01
N ASP A 202 12.18 7.34 0.60
CA ASP A 202 12.75 7.41 1.95
C ASP A 202 12.05 8.50 2.76
N ASN A 203 10.99 8.12 3.50
CA ASN A 203 10.04 9.03 4.15
C ASN A 203 9.39 9.98 3.12
N ASP A 204 9.53 11.29 3.33
CA ASP A 204 8.99 12.33 2.44
C ASP A 204 9.90 12.64 1.24
N TYR A 205 10.97 11.90 1.05
CA TYR A 205 11.94 12.14 -0.01
C TYR A 205 12.04 10.97 -0.98
N VAL A 206 12.39 11.28 -2.21
CA VAL A 206 12.90 10.30 -3.17
C VAL A 206 14.42 10.32 -3.09
N LYS A 207 15.02 9.15 -2.80
CA LYS A 207 16.45 8.97 -2.58
C LYS A 207 17.10 8.21 -3.71
N VAL A 208 18.29 8.62 -4.10
CA VAL A 208 19.14 7.89 -5.05
C VAL A 208 19.78 6.70 -4.32
N VAL A 209 19.41 5.49 -4.71
CA VAL A 209 19.96 4.25 -4.12
C VAL A 209 21.24 3.84 -4.85
N ARG A 210 21.24 3.96 -6.17
CA ARG A 210 22.35 3.54 -7.02
C ARG A 210 22.31 4.29 -8.34
N LEU A 211 23.49 4.63 -8.87
CA LEU A 211 23.65 5.13 -10.23
C LEU A 211 23.96 3.97 -11.17
N VAL A 212 23.37 4.01 -12.37
CA VAL A 212 23.66 3.05 -13.42
C VAL A 212 25.01 3.44 -14.03
N PRO A 213 25.99 2.52 -14.10
CA PRO A 213 27.29 2.80 -14.72
C PRO A 213 27.11 3.32 -16.15
N ALA A 214 27.86 4.35 -16.51
CA ALA A 214 27.79 5.03 -17.80
C ALA A 214 26.45 5.74 -18.13
N GLY A 215 25.49 5.79 -17.20
CA GLY A 215 24.28 6.61 -17.30
C GLY A 215 24.55 8.11 -17.22
N PRO A 216 23.59 8.97 -17.64
CA PRO A 216 23.75 10.43 -17.60
C PRO A 216 24.10 10.95 -16.20
N ALA A 217 23.39 10.52 -15.14
CA ALA A 217 23.66 10.93 -13.76
C ALA A 217 25.06 10.55 -13.30
N ALA A 218 25.55 9.34 -13.62
CA ALA A 218 26.91 8.92 -13.27
C ALA A 218 27.97 9.71 -14.04
N LYS A 219 27.72 10.06 -15.31
CA LYS A 219 28.63 10.85 -16.14
C LYS A 219 28.72 12.31 -15.69
N SER A 220 27.62 12.89 -15.25
CA SER A 220 27.56 14.28 -14.80
C SER A 220 28.39 14.53 -13.54
N LYS A 221 28.57 13.50 -12.69
CA LYS A 221 29.21 13.57 -11.37
C LYS A 221 28.55 14.60 -10.42
N GLN A 222 27.32 15.04 -10.73
CA GLN A 222 26.58 16.02 -9.92
C GLN A 222 25.59 15.35 -8.96
N ILE A 223 25.29 14.07 -9.18
CA ILE A 223 24.37 13.27 -8.36
C ILE A 223 25.17 12.11 -7.78
N ALA A 224 24.96 11.88 -6.47
CA ALA A 224 25.61 10.80 -5.74
C ALA A 224 24.57 9.81 -5.14
N THR A 225 25.06 8.63 -4.77
CA THR A 225 24.28 7.69 -3.96
C THR A 225 23.95 8.31 -2.61
N SER A 226 22.74 8.13 -2.16
CA SER A 226 22.15 8.71 -0.94
C SER A 226 21.65 10.14 -1.06
N ASP A 227 21.84 10.81 -2.19
CA ASP A 227 21.21 12.11 -2.41
C ASP A 227 19.68 12.01 -2.34
N LYS A 228 19.06 13.08 -1.82
CA LYS A 228 17.62 13.26 -1.74
C LYS A 228 17.17 14.27 -2.78
N ILE A 229 16.19 13.88 -3.58
CA ILE A 229 15.59 14.76 -4.57
C ILE A 229 14.55 15.60 -3.86
N ILE A 230 14.75 16.90 -3.82
CA ILE A 230 13.85 17.87 -3.21
C ILE A 230 13.10 18.70 -4.25
N GLY A 231 13.60 18.78 -5.47
CA GLY A 231 12.97 19.51 -6.56
C GLY A 231 13.40 18.99 -7.91
N VAL A 232 12.55 19.17 -8.90
CA VAL A 232 12.79 18.80 -10.31
C VAL A 232 12.39 19.98 -11.20
N ALA A 233 13.24 20.35 -12.15
CA ALA A 233 12.91 21.30 -13.21
C ALA A 233 13.09 20.63 -14.58
N GLN A 234 12.19 20.86 -15.49
CA GLN A 234 12.31 20.38 -16.87
C GLN A 234 12.92 21.49 -17.75
N GLY A 235 14.08 21.22 -18.29
CA GLY A 235 14.80 22.20 -19.12
C GLY A 235 15.09 23.51 -18.36
N LYS A 236 14.56 24.62 -18.86
CA LYS A 236 14.64 25.96 -18.23
C LYS A 236 13.38 26.34 -17.46
N GLY A 237 12.49 25.38 -17.19
CA GLY A 237 11.26 25.61 -16.44
C GLY A 237 11.51 25.90 -14.95
N GLU A 238 10.44 26.25 -14.25
CA GLU A 238 10.49 26.46 -12.81
C GLU A 238 10.77 25.16 -12.05
N MET A 239 11.46 25.28 -10.91
CA MET A 239 11.72 24.17 -10.02
C MET A 239 10.42 23.78 -9.31
N VAL A 240 9.98 22.54 -9.50
CA VAL A 240 8.84 21.93 -8.80
C VAL A 240 9.35 21.28 -7.54
N ASP A 241 8.86 21.70 -6.38
CA ASP A 241 9.12 21.01 -5.10
C ASP A 241 8.41 19.66 -5.10
N VAL A 242 9.18 18.59 -4.87
CA VAL A 242 8.68 17.21 -4.91
C VAL A 242 8.77 16.52 -3.54
N VAL A 243 9.02 17.26 -2.47
CA VAL A 243 9.03 16.72 -1.10
C VAL A 243 7.63 16.22 -0.75
N GLY A 244 7.55 14.97 -0.28
CA GLY A 244 6.26 14.34 0.05
C GLY A 244 5.50 13.74 -1.15
N TRP A 245 6.01 13.89 -2.37
CA TRP A 245 5.39 13.31 -3.55
C TRP A 245 5.61 11.79 -3.63
N ARG A 246 4.73 11.11 -4.35
CA ARG A 246 4.90 9.70 -4.69
C ARG A 246 6.12 9.51 -5.61
N LEU A 247 6.80 8.37 -5.42
CA LEU A 247 7.97 8.03 -6.22
C LEU A 247 7.66 8.01 -7.73
N ASP A 248 6.51 7.43 -8.12
CA ASP A 248 6.09 7.35 -9.51
C ASP A 248 5.88 8.72 -10.15
N GLU A 249 5.33 9.68 -9.40
CA GLU A 249 5.15 11.07 -9.86
C GLU A 249 6.50 11.79 -10.04
N VAL A 250 7.40 11.64 -9.08
CA VAL A 250 8.74 12.22 -9.17
C VAL A 250 9.51 11.62 -10.34
N VAL A 251 9.39 10.30 -10.52
CA VAL A 251 10.01 9.59 -11.66
C VAL A 251 9.48 10.10 -12.99
N LYS A 252 8.17 10.38 -13.10
CA LYS A 252 7.59 10.97 -14.32
C LYS A 252 8.18 12.34 -14.65
N LEU A 253 8.38 13.18 -13.63
CA LEU A 253 9.01 14.50 -13.85
C LEU A 253 10.49 14.39 -14.26
N ILE A 254 11.19 13.37 -13.76
CA ILE A 254 12.61 13.16 -14.06
C ILE A 254 12.81 12.54 -15.45
N ARG A 255 11.86 11.70 -15.88
CA ARG A 255 11.92 11.09 -17.21
C ARG A 255 11.64 12.14 -18.27
N GLY A 256 12.45 12.09 -19.33
CA GLY A 256 12.27 12.86 -20.54
C GLY A 256 12.58 12.01 -21.77
N PRO A 257 12.28 12.51 -22.97
CA PRO A 257 12.70 11.87 -24.21
C PRO A 257 14.22 11.67 -24.26
N LYS A 258 14.67 10.68 -25.00
CA LYS A 258 16.09 10.43 -25.21
C LYS A 258 16.79 11.68 -25.76
N GLY A 259 17.78 12.20 -25.03
CA GLY A 259 18.54 13.39 -25.40
C GLY A 259 18.02 14.69 -24.78
N SER A 260 16.96 14.66 -23.92
CA SER A 260 16.51 15.82 -23.16
C SER A 260 17.41 16.12 -21.96
#